data_d71d2b6e781c69a46844143842e8b95a
#
_entry.id   d71d2b6e781c69a46844143842e8b95a
#
_cell.length_a   1.000
_cell.length_b   1.000
_cell.length_c   1.000
_cell.angle_alpha   90.00
_cell.angle_beta   90.00
_cell.angle_gamma   90.00
#
_symmetry.space_group_name_H-M   'P 1'
#
loop_
_entity.id
_entity.type
_entity.pdbx_description
1 polymer ?
#
loop_
_entity_poly.entity_id
_entity_poly.type
_entity_poly.pdbx_seq_one_letter_code
_entity_poly.pdbx_strand_id
1 'polypeptide(L)'
;IIMNKSSFFIVGKHAVIEALKNPKRKVLKIFLTEESKKNIHRVSSGINLLKDLKIYYKTRKELDKYCSKDGITHQGYVAEIEHFEKNNLKEFIKTNKDLTFACLEEVTDPRNIGSIIRSAASFDIDGIIIKERHFPSESKLMYK
;
A
#
# COMPACT_ATOMS: atom_id res chain seq x y z
N ILE A 1 -2.90 -2.57 26.70
CA ILE A 1 -3.73 -3.22 25.66
C ILE A 1 -2.93 -3.08 24.36
N ILE A 2 -2.30 -4.18 23.92
CA ILE A 2 -1.62 -4.24 22.64
C ILE A 2 -2.75 -4.35 21.60
N MET A 3 -3.13 -3.24 20.97
CA MET A 3 -3.98 -3.30 19.80
C MET A 3 -3.16 -3.96 18.68
N ASN A 4 -3.52 -5.17 18.30
CA ASN A 4 -2.99 -5.82 17.11
C ASN A 4 -3.41 -4.94 15.92
N LYS A 5 -2.49 -4.12 15.43
CA LYS A 5 -2.70 -3.36 14.19
C LYS A 5 -2.90 -4.38 13.07
N SER A 6 -4.04 -4.35 12.42
CA SER A 6 -4.32 -5.24 11.30
C SER A 6 -3.33 -4.98 10.17
N SER A 7 -2.86 -6.04 9.53
CA SER A 7 -1.95 -5.97 8.39
C SER A 7 -2.58 -6.64 7.17
N PHE A 8 -2.06 -6.33 5.99
CA PHE A 8 -2.44 -6.98 4.75
C PHE A 8 -1.24 -7.08 3.80
N PHE A 9 -1.38 -7.87 2.74
CA PHE A 9 -0.31 -8.07 1.78
C PHE A 9 -0.54 -7.24 0.53
N ILE A 10 0.51 -6.55 0.09
CA ILE A 10 0.60 -5.94 -1.24
C ILE A 10 1.52 -6.76 -2.12
N VAL A 11 1.23 -6.79 -3.41
CA VAL A 11 1.95 -7.61 -4.39
C VAL A 11 2.34 -6.79 -5.61
N GLY A 12 3.49 -7.11 -6.18
CA GLY A 12 4.03 -6.45 -7.37
C GLY A 12 5.19 -5.49 -7.05
N LYS A 13 6.10 -5.40 -8.01
CA LYS A 13 7.35 -4.63 -7.87
C LYS A 13 7.11 -3.17 -7.49
N HIS A 14 6.26 -2.48 -8.24
CA HIS A 14 6.02 -1.05 -8.02
C HIS A 14 5.35 -0.78 -6.67
N ALA A 15 4.29 -1.54 -6.33
CA ALA A 15 3.58 -1.38 -5.07
C ALA A 15 4.51 -1.57 -3.86
N VAL A 16 5.36 -2.60 -3.88
CA VAL A 16 6.30 -2.88 -2.80
C VAL A 16 7.37 -1.79 -2.68
N ILE A 17 7.95 -1.35 -3.82
CA ILE A 17 8.98 -0.31 -3.82
C ILE A 17 8.42 1.03 -3.31
N GLU A 18 7.24 1.43 -3.76
CA GLU A 18 6.62 2.67 -3.31
C GLU A 18 6.22 2.61 -1.82
N ALA A 19 5.77 1.46 -1.34
CA ALA A 19 5.52 1.28 0.10
C ALA A 19 6.81 1.43 0.92
N LEU A 20 7.94 0.94 0.42
CA LEU A 20 9.26 1.08 1.07
C LEU A 20 9.77 2.52 1.09
N LYS A 21 9.50 3.29 0.04
CA LYS A 21 9.89 4.71 -0.05
C LYS A 21 9.03 5.62 0.81
N ASN A 22 7.83 5.22 1.15
CA ASN A 22 6.90 6.04 1.91
C ASN A 22 7.21 5.96 3.42
N PRO A 23 7.74 7.05 4.03
CA PRO A 23 8.11 7.05 5.45
C PRO A 23 6.93 6.88 6.40
N LYS A 24 5.71 7.13 5.93
CA LYS A 24 4.48 6.95 6.70
C LYS A 24 3.95 5.52 6.63
N ARG A 25 4.48 4.69 5.72
CA ARG A 25 4.03 3.30 5.54
C ARG A 25 4.91 2.35 6.34
N LYS A 26 4.32 1.63 7.27
CA LYS A 26 5.03 0.61 8.01
C LYS A 26 5.00 -0.73 7.28
N VAL A 27 6.16 -1.13 6.79
CA VAL A 27 6.39 -2.44 6.18
C VAL A 27 6.88 -3.39 7.28
N LEU A 28 6.19 -4.52 7.46
CA LEU A 28 6.48 -5.51 8.50
C LEU A 28 7.43 -6.59 8.02
N LYS A 29 7.19 -7.10 6.81
CA LYS A 29 7.97 -8.18 6.19
C LYS A 29 7.97 -8.00 4.68
N ILE A 30 9.04 -8.51 4.05
CA ILE A 30 9.16 -8.58 2.60
C ILE A 30 9.47 -10.01 2.21
N PHE A 31 8.81 -10.47 1.15
CA PHE A 31 9.07 -11.75 0.51
C PHE A 31 9.53 -11.49 -0.92
N LEU A 32 10.70 -11.99 -1.25
CA LEU A 32 11.35 -11.81 -2.55
C LEU A 32 11.74 -13.14 -3.16
N THR A 33 11.72 -13.22 -4.50
CA THR A 33 12.45 -14.26 -5.20
C THR A 33 13.95 -13.92 -5.23
N GLU A 34 14.81 -14.91 -5.44
CA GLU A 34 16.26 -14.70 -5.59
C GLU A 34 16.60 -13.69 -6.71
N GLU A 35 15.84 -13.73 -7.81
CA GLU A 35 15.98 -12.78 -8.91
C GLU A 35 15.64 -11.35 -8.47
N SER A 36 14.55 -11.19 -7.72
CA SER A 36 14.10 -9.89 -7.23
C SER A 36 15.04 -9.29 -6.18
N LYS A 37 15.74 -10.13 -5.41
CA LYS A 37 16.79 -9.72 -4.49
C LYS A 37 17.87 -8.90 -5.18
N LYS A 38 18.40 -9.41 -6.31
CA LYS A 38 19.44 -8.73 -7.09
C LYS A 38 18.96 -7.38 -7.63
N ASN A 39 17.69 -7.30 -8.00
CA ASN A 39 17.10 -6.10 -8.59
C ASN A 39 16.74 -5.04 -7.54
N ILE A 40 16.29 -5.43 -6.35
CA ILE A 40 15.91 -4.47 -5.32
C ILE A 40 17.10 -3.65 -4.82
N HIS A 41 18.29 -4.25 -4.75
CA HIS A 41 19.53 -3.54 -4.41
C HIS A 41 19.92 -2.50 -5.46
N ARG A 42 19.61 -2.71 -6.74
CA ARG A 42 19.86 -1.74 -7.81
C ARG A 42 18.89 -0.54 -7.76
N VAL A 43 17.65 -0.81 -7.38
CA VAL A 43 16.60 0.24 -7.28
C VAL A 43 16.71 1.04 -5.99
N SER A 44 17.23 0.42 -4.94
CA SER A 44 17.44 1.05 -3.63
C SER A 44 18.82 1.71 -3.49
N SER A 45 19.58 1.86 -4.57
CA SER A 45 20.89 2.48 -4.54
C SER A 45 20.81 3.91 -3.98
N GLY A 46 21.25 4.08 -2.74
CA GLY A 46 21.26 5.34 -2.01
C GLY A 46 20.24 5.47 -0.87
N ILE A 47 19.30 4.55 -0.74
CA ILE A 47 18.36 4.55 0.38
C ILE A 47 18.47 3.18 1.07
N ASN A 48 18.77 3.19 2.36
CA ASN A 48 18.78 1.99 3.22
C ASN A 48 17.33 1.48 3.46
N LEU A 49 16.54 1.33 2.38
CA LEU A 49 15.14 0.92 2.43
C LEU A 49 14.92 -0.45 3.06
N LEU A 50 15.94 -1.28 3.05
CA LEU A 50 15.89 -2.66 3.57
C LEU A 50 16.55 -2.81 4.94
N LYS A 51 17.13 -1.75 5.48
CA LYS A 51 17.74 -1.77 6.80
C LYS A 51 16.67 -2.03 7.84
N ASP A 52 16.90 -3.00 8.70
CA ASP A 52 15.99 -3.40 9.79
C ASP A 52 14.71 -4.13 9.36
N LEU A 53 14.56 -4.48 8.06
CA LEU A 53 13.41 -5.22 7.57
C LEU A 53 13.65 -6.74 7.56
N LYS A 54 12.62 -7.49 7.94
CA LYS A 54 12.62 -8.95 7.83
C LYS A 54 12.38 -9.35 6.37
N ILE A 55 13.42 -9.83 5.71
CA ILE A 55 13.37 -10.28 4.32
C ILE A 55 13.36 -11.80 4.29
N TYR A 56 12.39 -12.38 3.58
CA TYR A 56 12.25 -13.81 3.38
C TYR A 56 12.36 -14.13 1.89
N TYR A 57 13.19 -15.12 1.56
CA TYR A 57 13.33 -15.58 0.18
C TYR A 57 12.35 -16.72 -0.06
N LYS A 58 11.60 -16.62 -1.15
CA LYS A 58 10.54 -17.54 -1.55
C LYS A 58 10.62 -17.86 -3.04
N THR A 59 10.17 -19.04 -3.40
CA THR A 59 9.98 -19.41 -4.80
C THR A 59 8.78 -18.66 -5.39
N ARG A 60 8.72 -18.55 -6.72
CA ARG A 60 7.55 -17.96 -7.42
C ARG A 60 6.26 -18.66 -7.02
N LYS A 61 6.25 -19.99 -6.97
CA LYS A 61 5.10 -20.81 -6.56
C LYS A 61 4.61 -20.52 -5.13
N GLU A 62 5.51 -20.23 -4.23
CA GLU A 62 5.13 -19.83 -2.86
C GLU A 62 4.55 -18.42 -2.82
N LEU A 63 5.02 -17.51 -3.68
CA LEU A 63 4.48 -16.15 -3.78
C LEU A 63 3.11 -16.11 -4.48
N ASP A 64 2.81 -17.05 -5.37
CA ASP A 64 1.51 -17.17 -6.04
C ASP A 64 0.34 -17.27 -5.04
N LYS A 65 0.58 -17.81 -3.85
CA LYS A 65 -0.43 -17.91 -2.79
C LYS A 65 -1.00 -16.54 -2.39
N TYR A 66 -0.23 -15.47 -2.55
CA TYR A 66 -0.68 -14.11 -2.25
C TYR A 66 -1.46 -13.46 -3.39
N CYS A 67 -1.47 -14.08 -4.58
CA CYS A 67 -2.07 -13.54 -5.80
C CYS A 67 -3.35 -14.26 -6.24
N SER A 68 -3.58 -15.47 -5.77
CA SER A 68 -4.32 -16.56 -6.39
C SER A 68 -5.79 -16.30 -6.76
N LYS A 69 -6.43 -15.23 -6.33
CA LYS A 69 -7.86 -14.99 -6.62
C LYS A 69 -8.14 -13.70 -7.41
N ASP A 70 -7.15 -12.84 -7.58
CA ASP A 70 -7.41 -11.47 -8.04
C ASP A 70 -6.79 -11.15 -9.41
N GLY A 71 -6.17 -12.13 -10.08
CA GLY A 71 -5.50 -11.92 -11.37
C GLY A 71 -4.32 -10.93 -11.28
N ILE A 72 -3.73 -10.79 -10.09
CA ILE A 72 -2.59 -9.90 -9.85
C ILE A 72 -1.30 -10.72 -9.93
N THR A 73 -0.30 -10.18 -10.63
CA THR A 73 1.02 -10.82 -10.74
C THR A 73 1.97 -10.24 -9.70
N HIS A 74 2.61 -11.09 -8.90
CA HIS A 74 3.53 -10.65 -7.85
C HIS A 74 4.89 -10.14 -8.37
N GLN A 75 5.29 -10.51 -9.59
CA GLN A 75 6.58 -10.10 -10.19
C GLN A 75 7.82 -10.40 -9.30
N GLY A 76 7.70 -11.34 -8.38
CA GLY A 76 8.75 -11.67 -7.41
C GLY A 76 8.79 -10.79 -6.15
N TYR A 77 7.77 -9.94 -5.93
CA TYR A 77 7.70 -9.01 -4.81
C TYR A 77 6.37 -9.12 -4.07
N VAL A 78 6.43 -9.36 -2.77
CA VAL A 78 5.27 -9.31 -1.85
C VAL A 78 5.73 -8.63 -0.58
N ALA A 79 4.90 -7.78 0.01
CA ALA A 79 5.16 -7.18 1.31
C ALA A 79 3.94 -7.26 2.21
N GLU A 80 4.16 -7.49 3.50
CA GLU A 80 3.17 -7.33 4.55
C GLU A 80 3.31 -5.93 5.12
N ILE A 81 2.23 -5.16 5.09
CA ILE A 81 2.18 -3.77 5.56
C ILE A 81 1.05 -3.58 6.57
N GLU A 82 1.21 -2.64 7.49
CA GLU A 82 0.13 -2.21 8.38
C GLU A 82 -0.88 -1.34 7.63
N HIS A 83 -2.16 -1.43 8.02
CA HIS A 83 -3.16 -0.46 7.58
C HIS A 83 -2.82 0.94 8.09
N PHE A 84 -3.12 1.97 7.31
CA PHE A 84 -3.05 3.34 7.79
C PHE A 84 -4.06 3.58 8.91
N GLU A 85 -3.68 4.37 9.89
CA GLU A 85 -4.63 4.90 10.85
C GLU A 85 -5.58 5.88 10.12
N LYS A 86 -6.88 5.74 10.39
CA LYS A 86 -7.87 6.68 9.85
C LYS A 86 -7.66 8.04 10.51
N ASN A 87 -7.43 9.06 9.71
CA ASN A 87 -7.36 10.43 10.19
C ASN A 87 -8.76 10.95 10.58
N ASN A 88 -8.83 11.71 11.67
CA ASN A 88 -10.04 12.39 12.03
C ASN A 88 -10.19 13.66 11.16
N LEU A 89 -11.25 13.72 10.35
CA LEU A 89 -11.50 14.83 9.44
C LEU A 89 -11.54 16.19 10.18
N LYS A 90 -12.15 16.25 11.36
CA LYS A 90 -12.24 17.49 12.14
C LYS A 90 -10.87 18.00 12.57
N GLU A 91 -9.98 17.12 12.99
CA GLU A 91 -8.60 17.48 13.36
C GLU A 91 -7.79 17.89 12.14
N PHE A 92 -7.95 17.17 11.04
CA PHE A 92 -7.25 17.48 9.80
C PHE A 92 -7.61 18.87 9.26
N ILE A 93 -8.88 19.25 9.25
CA ILE A 93 -9.36 20.58 8.81
C ILE A 93 -8.87 21.68 9.74
N LYS A 94 -8.78 21.43 11.07
CA LYS A 94 -8.32 22.44 12.02
C LYS A 94 -6.85 22.79 11.86
N THR A 95 -6.02 21.81 11.46
CA THR A 95 -4.57 21.95 11.38
C THR A 95 -4.06 22.41 10.01
N ASN A 96 -4.91 22.38 8.99
CA ASN A 96 -4.55 22.73 7.63
C ASN A 96 -5.51 23.75 7.04
N LYS A 97 -5.03 24.58 6.10
CA LYS A 97 -5.82 25.59 5.41
C LYS A 97 -5.85 25.31 3.90
N ASP A 98 -6.85 25.88 3.23
CA ASP A 98 -6.98 25.83 1.77
C ASP A 98 -6.98 24.41 1.20
N LEU A 99 -7.75 23.52 1.84
CA LEU A 99 -7.81 22.10 1.54
C LEU A 99 -8.80 21.80 0.41
N THR A 100 -8.38 20.96 -0.51
CA THR A 100 -9.22 20.39 -1.58
C THR A 100 -9.50 18.93 -1.30
N PHE A 101 -10.78 18.53 -1.33
CA PHE A 101 -11.22 17.17 -1.09
C PHE A 101 -11.96 16.58 -2.28
N ALA A 102 -11.73 15.28 -2.54
CA ALA A 102 -12.58 14.46 -3.38
C ALA A 102 -13.55 13.65 -2.48
N CYS A 103 -14.85 13.75 -2.74
CA CYS A 103 -15.84 12.97 -2.02
C CYS A 103 -16.28 11.77 -2.85
N LEU A 104 -16.15 10.57 -2.30
CA LEU A 104 -16.57 9.33 -2.97
C LEU A 104 -17.86 8.82 -2.35
N GLU A 105 -18.92 8.80 -3.13
CA GLU A 105 -20.18 8.18 -2.79
C GLU A 105 -20.39 6.91 -3.61
N GLU A 106 -20.69 5.81 -2.92
CA GLU A 106 -21.01 4.51 -3.51
C GLU A 106 -19.94 3.86 -4.42
N VAL A 107 -18.70 4.31 -4.34
CA VAL A 107 -17.59 3.64 -5.01
C VAL A 107 -17.14 2.45 -4.16
N THR A 108 -17.45 1.25 -4.59
CA THR A 108 -17.19 0.01 -3.82
C THR A 108 -16.11 -0.89 -4.41
N ASP A 109 -15.78 -0.74 -5.70
CA ASP A 109 -14.70 -1.52 -6.33
C ASP A 109 -13.32 -1.01 -5.89
N PRO A 110 -12.50 -1.84 -5.21
CA PRO A 110 -11.17 -1.46 -4.76
C PRO A 110 -10.24 -0.98 -5.89
N ARG A 111 -10.40 -1.48 -7.12
CA ARG A 111 -9.59 -1.06 -8.27
C ARG A 111 -9.91 0.36 -8.69
N ASN A 112 -11.19 0.70 -8.72
CA ASN A 112 -11.65 2.06 -9.02
C ASN A 112 -11.19 3.03 -7.94
N ILE A 113 -11.31 2.64 -6.68
CA ILE A 113 -10.81 3.43 -5.54
C ILE A 113 -9.31 3.69 -5.70
N GLY A 114 -8.51 2.65 -5.99
CA GLY A 114 -7.08 2.79 -6.23
C GLY A 114 -6.76 3.74 -7.40
N SER A 115 -7.54 3.67 -8.48
CA SER A 115 -7.40 4.58 -9.61
C SER A 115 -7.69 6.02 -9.23
N ILE A 116 -8.78 6.25 -8.49
CA ILE A 116 -9.16 7.58 -8.00
C ILE A 116 -8.10 8.15 -7.06
N ILE A 117 -7.55 7.34 -6.14
CA ILE A 117 -6.48 7.77 -5.24
C ILE A 117 -5.25 8.23 -6.03
N ARG A 118 -4.83 7.48 -7.05
CA ARG A 118 -3.70 7.87 -7.90
C ARG A 118 -3.96 9.17 -8.67
N SER A 119 -5.16 9.34 -9.21
CA SER A 119 -5.56 10.59 -9.88
C SER A 119 -5.59 11.76 -8.90
N ALA A 120 -6.19 11.57 -7.74
CA ALA A 120 -6.24 12.59 -6.69
C ALA A 120 -4.83 13.05 -6.28
N ALA A 121 -3.90 12.12 -6.09
CA ALA A 121 -2.51 12.43 -5.81
C ALA A 121 -1.82 13.20 -6.94
N SER A 122 -2.15 12.90 -8.20
CA SER A 122 -1.60 13.62 -9.38
C SER A 122 -2.13 15.05 -9.51
N PHE A 123 -3.27 15.35 -8.92
CA PHE A 123 -3.89 16.68 -8.89
C PHE A 123 -3.73 17.40 -7.55
N ASP A 124 -2.83 16.94 -6.71
CA ASP A 124 -2.55 17.50 -5.38
C ASP A 124 -3.80 17.66 -4.50
N ILE A 125 -4.72 16.70 -4.61
CA ILE A 125 -5.90 16.64 -3.73
C ILE A 125 -5.46 16.25 -2.32
N ASP A 126 -5.80 17.07 -1.33
CA ASP A 126 -5.34 16.92 0.06
C ASP A 126 -5.97 15.74 0.80
N GLY A 127 -7.17 15.34 0.41
CA GLY A 127 -7.84 14.23 1.05
C GLY A 127 -9.01 13.66 0.24
N ILE A 128 -9.34 12.42 0.57
CA ILE A 128 -10.50 11.74 0.01
C ILE A 128 -11.48 11.46 1.15
N ILE A 129 -12.69 11.97 1.01
CA ILE A 129 -13.77 11.71 1.95
C ILE A 129 -14.58 10.53 1.42
N ILE A 130 -14.76 9.53 2.27
CA ILE A 130 -15.49 8.31 1.95
C ILE A 130 -16.62 8.09 2.94
N LYS A 131 -17.70 7.49 2.47
CA LYS A 131 -18.77 7.02 3.31
C LYS A 131 -18.32 5.74 4.01
N GLU A 132 -18.27 5.71 5.34
CA GLU A 132 -17.74 4.56 6.09
C GLU A 132 -18.54 3.28 5.82
N ARG A 133 -19.86 3.41 5.69
CA ARG A 133 -20.74 2.26 5.41
C ARG A 133 -20.55 1.75 3.98
N HIS A 134 -20.29 0.46 3.84
CA HIS A 134 -20.06 -0.25 2.56
C HIS A 134 -18.77 0.14 1.82
N PHE A 135 -17.90 0.94 2.41
CA PHE A 135 -16.58 1.17 1.82
C PHE A 135 -15.67 -0.05 2.07
N PRO A 136 -15.00 -0.58 1.05
CA PRO A 136 -14.12 -1.73 1.21
C PRO A 136 -12.91 -1.36 2.07
N SER A 137 -12.45 -2.31 2.87
CA SER A 137 -11.19 -2.16 3.59
C SER A 137 -10.02 -2.01 2.62
N GLU A 138 -8.97 -1.32 3.05
CA GLU A 138 -7.71 -1.22 2.31
C GLU A 138 -7.22 -2.62 1.90
N SER A 139 -6.93 -2.81 0.63
CA SER A 139 -6.58 -4.12 0.08
C SER A 139 -5.56 -4.01 -1.04
N LYS A 140 -4.93 -5.13 -1.38
CA LYS A 140 -3.96 -5.22 -2.48
C LYS A 140 -4.50 -4.77 -3.85
N LEU A 141 -5.81 -4.85 -4.06
CA LEU A 141 -6.44 -4.42 -5.31
C LEU A 141 -6.38 -2.91 -5.53
N MET A 142 -6.31 -2.12 -4.46
CA MET A 142 -6.15 -0.66 -4.53
C MET A 142 -4.76 -0.23 -5.00
N TYR A 143 -3.77 -1.14 -4.91
CA TYR A 143 -2.36 -0.87 -5.24
C TYR A 143 -1.91 -1.41 -6.59
N LYS A 144 -2.84 -1.89 -7.41
CA LYS A 144 -2.55 -2.45 -8.74
C LYS A 144 -2.19 -1.40 -9.78
#